data_65295f86ee3b402ab4575fc15a306b1d
#
_entry.id   65295f86ee3b402ab4575fc15a306b1d
#
_cell.length_a   1.000
_cell.length_b   1.000
_cell.length_c   1.000
_cell.angle_alpha   90.00
_cell.angle_beta   90.00
_cell.angle_gamma   90.00
#
_symmetry.space_group_name_H-M   'P 1'
#
loop_
_entity.id
_entity.type
_entity.pdbx_description
1 polymer ?
#
loop_
_entity_poly.entity_id
_entity_poly.type
_entity_poly.pdbx_seq_one_letter_code
_entity_poly.pdbx_strand_id
1 'polypeptide(L)'
;MQETNKNEKDLLSIGKSYFENKDYQNAIKTFSKATKLQPDNIDNWFWLGQSHLRIMQYKQAIKSFKKAFELNPNNKSILNLLESTYLADEQYKKVIKLCLEAIEKEPNSYHYWRLLGKAYYFNNQPKKAIATYLKAIEFNSRDPIIWDSIGLIYEENGQHKEALDFFAKAIKLSPKNSGYWFNIGDAYFGDKQYKKSIEAYLKSIELEDEELIKNQRKLLLKHIGFDYDDASSWLTIGKYYYMDKEYKNVIKCLLKSSQLGGNNFETWYYIGNSYLYLKDYSNAINYYEKGIEINSNDCDILNNYGVALAKINKIEEAKKYFKKALKINSKHKTVKYNIDNLNSLNIEGLFIEDSMANLLKTIMI
;
A
#
# COMPACT_ATOMS: atom_id res chain seq x y z
N MET A 1 -49.48 -34.48 8.92
CA MET A 1 -48.68 -33.38 9.50
C MET A 1 -47.22 -33.70 9.84
N GLN A 2 -46.88 -34.93 10.37
CA GLN A 2 -45.50 -35.28 10.69
C GLN A 2 -44.63 -35.65 9.46
N GLU A 3 -45.18 -36.26 8.42
CA GLU A 3 -44.43 -36.57 7.19
C GLU A 3 -44.16 -35.37 6.29
N THR A 4 -45.04 -34.38 6.26
CA THR A 4 -44.79 -33.10 5.55
C THR A 4 -43.62 -32.35 6.17
N ASN A 5 -43.55 -32.28 7.50
CA ASN A 5 -42.47 -31.59 8.24
C ASN A 5 -41.09 -32.23 8.08
N LYS A 6 -41.02 -33.54 7.81
CA LYS A 6 -39.76 -34.27 7.58
C LYS A 6 -39.21 -33.98 6.17
N ASN A 7 -40.08 -33.98 5.14
CA ASN A 7 -39.67 -33.64 3.75
C ASN A 7 -39.29 -32.15 3.59
N GLU A 8 -39.77 -31.28 4.42
CA GLU A 8 -39.52 -29.84 4.39
C GLU A 8 -38.17 -29.46 4.99
N LYS A 9 -37.76 -30.07 6.10
CA LYS A 9 -36.38 -29.97 6.66
C LYS A 9 -35.33 -30.56 5.73
N ASP A 10 -35.67 -31.62 4.99
CA ASP A 10 -34.80 -32.22 4.01
C ASP A 10 -34.46 -31.29 2.84
N LEU A 11 -35.43 -30.51 2.31
CA LEU A 11 -35.17 -29.60 1.19
C LEU A 11 -34.20 -28.47 1.51
N LEU A 12 -34.27 -27.89 2.71
CA LEU A 12 -33.32 -26.85 3.14
C LEU A 12 -31.90 -27.42 3.25
N SER A 13 -31.77 -28.60 3.84
CA SER A 13 -30.50 -29.33 4.01
C SER A 13 -29.90 -29.75 2.66
N ILE A 14 -30.72 -30.33 1.78
CA ILE A 14 -30.33 -30.72 0.42
C ILE A 14 -29.88 -29.52 -0.40
N GLY A 15 -30.65 -28.43 -0.34
CA GLY A 15 -30.30 -27.18 -1.03
C GLY A 15 -28.97 -26.59 -0.56
N LYS A 16 -28.70 -26.58 0.76
CA LYS A 16 -27.44 -26.16 1.33
C LYS A 16 -26.28 -27.04 0.86
N SER A 17 -26.45 -28.36 0.82
CA SER A 17 -25.45 -29.30 0.31
C SER A 17 -25.09 -29.01 -1.15
N TYR A 18 -26.09 -28.77 -2.02
CA TYR A 18 -25.81 -28.34 -3.41
C TYR A 18 -25.06 -27.00 -3.46
N PHE A 19 -25.43 -26.03 -2.62
CA PHE A 19 -24.76 -24.73 -2.57
C PHE A 19 -23.29 -24.85 -2.15
N GLU A 20 -22.99 -25.63 -1.11
CA GLU A 20 -21.64 -25.90 -0.61
C GLU A 20 -20.77 -26.60 -1.67
N ASN A 21 -21.36 -27.52 -2.44
CA ASN A 21 -20.73 -28.18 -3.57
C ASN A 21 -20.64 -27.29 -4.85
N LYS A 22 -21.01 -26.01 -4.75
CA LYS A 22 -21.03 -25.05 -5.85
C LYS A 22 -21.98 -25.41 -7.00
N ASP A 23 -22.89 -26.35 -6.79
CA ASP A 23 -23.96 -26.70 -7.75
C ASP A 23 -25.16 -25.76 -7.54
N TYR A 24 -24.94 -24.51 -7.92
CA TYR A 24 -25.93 -23.45 -7.70
C TYR A 24 -27.22 -23.65 -8.48
N GLN A 25 -27.19 -24.34 -9.62
CA GLN A 25 -28.37 -24.64 -10.41
C GLN A 25 -29.34 -25.61 -9.69
N ASN A 26 -28.81 -26.68 -9.11
CA ASN A 26 -29.63 -27.61 -8.33
C ASN A 26 -30.00 -27.02 -6.96
N ALA A 27 -29.15 -26.18 -6.37
CA ALA A 27 -29.52 -25.38 -5.18
C ALA A 27 -30.73 -24.50 -5.47
N ILE A 28 -30.75 -23.75 -6.58
CA ILE A 28 -31.87 -22.89 -7.00
C ILE A 28 -33.16 -23.70 -7.18
N LYS A 29 -33.12 -24.84 -7.89
CA LYS A 29 -34.26 -25.73 -8.08
C LYS A 29 -34.83 -26.19 -6.73
N THR A 30 -33.95 -26.62 -5.83
CA THR A 30 -34.33 -27.13 -4.50
C THR A 30 -34.91 -26.05 -3.62
N PHE A 31 -34.27 -24.87 -3.51
CA PHE A 31 -34.79 -23.76 -2.73
C PHE A 31 -36.04 -23.16 -3.33
N SER A 32 -36.17 -23.12 -4.66
CA SER A 32 -37.41 -22.69 -5.31
C SER A 32 -38.61 -23.60 -4.98
N LYS A 33 -38.36 -24.90 -4.81
CA LYS A 33 -39.38 -25.85 -4.33
C LYS A 33 -39.70 -25.62 -2.84
N ALA A 34 -38.65 -25.39 -2.03
CA ALA A 34 -38.79 -25.11 -0.61
C ALA A 34 -39.60 -23.83 -0.32
N THR A 35 -39.32 -22.72 -1.08
CA THR A 35 -40.06 -21.46 -0.94
C THR A 35 -41.54 -21.57 -1.34
N LYS A 36 -41.91 -22.49 -2.23
CA LYS A 36 -43.30 -22.76 -2.59
C LYS A 36 -44.05 -23.52 -1.49
N LEU A 37 -43.36 -24.45 -0.82
CA LEU A 37 -43.92 -25.26 0.25
C LEU A 37 -44.00 -24.48 1.55
N GLN A 38 -43.00 -23.67 1.83
CA GLN A 38 -42.87 -22.85 3.05
C GLN A 38 -42.58 -21.38 2.66
N PRO A 39 -43.58 -20.61 2.21
CA PRO A 39 -43.40 -19.25 1.76
C PRO A 39 -42.97 -18.28 2.89
N ASP A 40 -43.23 -18.63 4.15
CA ASP A 40 -42.89 -17.81 5.31
C ASP A 40 -41.54 -18.19 5.95
N ASN A 41 -40.86 -19.17 5.40
CA ASN A 41 -39.51 -19.55 5.87
C ASN A 41 -38.46 -18.64 5.29
N ILE A 42 -37.84 -17.82 6.15
CA ILE A 42 -36.83 -16.81 5.79
C ILE A 42 -35.59 -17.47 5.18
N ASP A 43 -35.14 -18.60 5.75
CA ASP A 43 -33.94 -19.31 5.30
C ASP A 43 -34.05 -19.79 3.87
N ASN A 44 -35.23 -20.28 3.46
CA ASN A 44 -35.45 -20.71 2.09
C ASN A 44 -35.28 -19.57 1.08
N TRP A 45 -35.82 -18.38 1.36
CA TRP A 45 -35.66 -17.19 0.54
C TRP A 45 -34.23 -16.66 0.56
N PHE A 46 -33.59 -16.69 1.72
CA PHE A 46 -32.20 -16.28 1.88
C PHE A 46 -31.27 -17.11 1.00
N TRP A 47 -31.35 -18.44 1.11
CA TRP A 47 -30.49 -19.34 0.35
C TRP A 47 -30.82 -19.36 -1.15
N LEU A 48 -32.08 -19.16 -1.51
CA LEU A 48 -32.46 -18.95 -2.91
C LEU A 48 -31.81 -17.70 -3.48
N GLY A 49 -31.84 -16.59 -2.74
CA GLY A 49 -31.20 -15.34 -3.10
C GLY A 49 -29.68 -15.49 -3.23
N GLN A 50 -29.05 -16.15 -2.27
CA GLN A 50 -27.61 -16.45 -2.32
C GLN A 50 -27.23 -17.30 -3.54
N SER A 51 -28.03 -18.31 -3.88
CA SER A 51 -27.77 -19.18 -5.02
C SER A 51 -27.88 -18.42 -6.35
N HIS A 52 -28.86 -17.56 -6.51
CA HIS A 52 -28.96 -16.69 -7.67
C HIS A 52 -27.81 -15.67 -7.75
N LEU A 53 -27.38 -15.12 -6.60
CA LEU A 53 -26.27 -14.17 -6.54
C LEU A 53 -24.95 -14.79 -7.02
N ARG A 54 -24.69 -16.06 -6.64
CA ARG A 54 -23.48 -16.79 -7.05
C ARG A 54 -23.34 -17.00 -8.56
N ILE A 55 -24.45 -16.98 -9.29
CA ILE A 55 -24.48 -17.08 -10.75
C ILE A 55 -24.89 -15.76 -11.41
N MET A 56 -24.70 -14.65 -10.71
CA MET A 56 -24.93 -13.27 -11.17
C MET A 56 -26.37 -12.98 -11.66
N GLN A 57 -27.34 -13.76 -11.21
CA GLN A 57 -28.76 -13.52 -11.49
C GLN A 57 -29.33 -12.49 -10.50
N TYR A 58 -28.87 -11.25 -10.61
CA TYR A 58 -29.16 -10.18 -9.64
C TYR A 58 -30.63 -9.90 -9.44
N LYS A 59 -31.43 -9.86 -10.53
CA LYS A 59 -32.87 -9.60 -10.47
C LYS A 59 -33.61 -10.66 -9.65
N GLN A 60 -33.26 -11.92 -9.81
CA GLN A 60 -33.85 -13.04 -9.07
C GLN A 60 -33.37 -13.06 -7.60
N ALA A 61 -32.09 -12.75 -7.38
CA ALA A 61 -31.52 -12.60 -6.04
C ALA A 61 -32.23 -11.48 -5.26
N ILE A 62 -32.42 -10.31 -5.88
CA ILE A 62 -33.18 -9.18 -5.31
C ILE A 62 -34.60 -9.59 -4.92
N LYS A 63 -35.32 -10.30 -5.79
CA LYS A 63 -36.66 -10.78 -5.50
C LYS A 63 -36.69 -11.67 -4.26
N SER A 64 -35.75 -12.57 -4.14
CA SER A 64 -35.61 -13.50 -3.01
C SER A 64 -35.26 -12.79 -1.71
N PHE A 65 -34.22 -11.90 -1.75
CA PHE A 65 -33.82 -11.13 -0.57
C PHE A 65 -34.90 -10.14 -0.11
N LYS A 66 -35.66 -9.51 -1.04
CA LYS A 66 -36.81 -8.68 -0.68
C LYS A 66 -37.82 -9.48 0.11
N LYS A 67 -38.15 -10.71 -0.35
CA LYS A 67 -39.11 -11.55 0.35
C LYS A 67 -38.60 -11.98 1.73
N ALA A 68 -37.34 -12.33 1.84
CA ALA A 68 -36.70 -12.63 3.12
C ALA A 68 -36.71 -11.40 4.07
N PHE A 69 -36.50 -10.20 3.55
CA PHE A 69 -36.52 -8.96 4.32
C PHE A 69 -37.95 -8.56 4.75
N GLU A 70 -38.94 -8.75 3.89
CA GLU A 70 -40.36 -8.54 4.25
C GLU A 70 -40.78 -9.42 5.43
N LEU A 71 -40.29 -10.66 5.50
CA LEU A 71 -40.54 -11.59 6.59
C LEU A 71 -39.79 -11.24 7.89
N ASN A 72 -38.62 -10.62 7.80
CA ASN A 72 -37.88 -10.12 8.94
C ASN A 72 -37.16 -8.79 8.63
N PRO A 73 -37.86 -7.65 8.75
CA PRO A 73 -37.30 -6.33 8.43
C PRO A 73 -36.16 -5.87 9.34
N ASN A 74 -35.98 -6.52 10.49
CA ASN A 74 -34.91 -6.18 11.43
C ASN A 74 -33.60 -6.95 11.16
N ASN A 75 -33.57 -7.84 10.17
CA ASN A 75 -32.39 -8.60 9.83
C ASN A 75 -31.40 -7.77 8.99
N LYS A 76 -30.43 -7.18 9.67
CA LYS A 76 -29.39 -6.34 9.03
C LYS A 76 -28.57 -7.11 7.99
N SER A 77 -28.34 -8.41 8.15
CA SER A 77 -27.59 -9.22 7.18
C SER A 77 -28.35 -9.37 5.85
N ILE A 78 -29.66 -9.59 5.90
CA ILE A 78 -30.50 -9.67 4.68
C ILE A 78 -30.55 -8.31 3.99
N LEU A 79 -30.69 -7.23 4.75
CA LEU A 79 -30.67 -5.87 4.21
C LEU A 79 -29.35 -5.58 3.49
N ASN A 80 -28.21 -5.90 4.10
CA ASN A 80 -26.89 -5.72 3.50
C ASN A 80 -26.74 -6.48 2.17
N LEU A 81 -27.26 -7.71 2.11
CA LEU A 81 -27.23 -8.50 0.88
C LEU A 81 -28.13 -7.92 -0.21
N LEU A 82 -29.33 -7.47 0.17
CA LEU A 82 -30.23 -6.81 -0.75
C LEU A 82 -29.60 -5.53 -1.33
N GLU A 83 -29.00 -4.71 -0.50
CA GLU A 83 -28.32 -3.47 -0.89
C GLU A 83 -27.12 -3.74 -1.78
N SER A 84 -26.26 -4.69 -1.41
CA SER A 84 -25.09 -5.06 -2.23
C SER A 84 -25.51 -5.65 -3.58
N THR A 85 -26.63 -6.40 -3.61
CA THR A 85 -27.19 -6.95 -4.84
C THR A 85 -27.79 -5.87 -5.73
N TYR A 86 -28.47 -4.86 -5.14
CA TYR A 86 -28.93 -3.69 -5.90
C TYR A 86 -27.76 -2.88 -6.45
N LEU A 87 -26.65 -2.74 -5.69
CA LEU A 87 -25.45 -2.08 -6.20
C LEU A 87 -24.85 -2.85 -7.38
N ALA A 88 -24.80 -4.18 -7.29
CA ALA A 88 -24.31 -5.03 -8.38
C ALA A 88 -25.21 -5.03 -9.62
N ASP A 89 -26.51 -4.80 -9.45
CA ASP A 89 -27.49 -4.64 -10.56
C ASP A 89 -27.66 -3.16 -10.97
N GLU A 90 -26.75 -2.28 -10.52
CA GLU A 90 -26.70 -0.84 -10.83
C GLU A 90 -27.98 -0.05 -10.48
N GLN A 91 -28.80 -0.57 -9.56
CA GLN A 91 -30.03 0.05 -9.13
C GLN A 91 -29.83 1.05 -7.98
N TYR A 92 -28.83 1.94 -8.12
CA TYR A 92 -28.37 2.87 -7.07
C TYR A 92 -29.47 3.72 -6.45
N LYS A 93 -30.44 4.19 -7.25
CA LYS A 93 -31.59 4.98 -6.75
C LYS A 93 -32.44 4.21 -5.74
N LYS A 94 -32.55 2.88 -5.90
CA LYS A 94 -33.31 2.05 -4.93
C LYS A 94 -32.53 1.89 -3.63
N VAL A 95 -31.20 1.73 -3.70
CA VAL A 95 -30.33 1.70 -2.51
C VAL A 95 -30.46 3.01 -1.75
N ILE A 96 -30.37 4.14 -2.45
CA ILE A 96 -30.52 5.48 -1.85
C ILE A 96 -31.86 5.58 -1.09
N LYS A 97 -32.97 5.17 -1.73
CA LYS A 97 -34.29 5.21 -1.09
C LYS A 97 -34.35 4.35 0.17
N LEU A 98 -33.85 3.09 0.08
CA LEU A 98 -33.83 2.17 1.22
C LEU A 98 -32.99 2.70 2.38
N CYS A 99 -31.80 3.26 2.07
CA CYS A 99 -30.96 3.83 3.11
C CYS A 99 -31.60 5.06 3.77
N LEU A 100 -32.24 5.92 3.02
CA LEU A 100 -32.96 7.09 3.59
C LEU A 100 -34.10 6.66 4.53
N GLU A 101 -34.91 5.68 4.10
CA GLU A 101 -35.96 5.11 4.95
C GLU A 101 -35.43 4.44 6.23
N ALA A 102 -34.26 3.79 6.13
CA ALA A 102 -33.59 3.19 7.28
C ALA A 102 -32.97 4.24 8.22
N ILE A 103 -32.42 5.33 7.68
CA ILE A 103 -31.85 6.44 8.46
C ILE A 103 -32.97 7.21 9.22
N GLU A 104 -34.15 7.34 8.64
CA GLU A 104 -35.31 7.93 9.36
C GLU A 104 -35.64 7.15 10.65
N LYS A 105 -35.45 5.83 10.63
CA LYS A 105 -35.72 4.96 11.80
C LYS A 105 -34.53 4.88 12.74
N GLU A 106 -33.32 4.84 12.20
CA GLU A 106 -32.04 4.71 12.93
C GLU A 106 -31.05 5.83 12.50
N PRO A 107 -31.26 7.11 12.89
CA PRO A 107 -30.48 8.25 12.39
C PRO A 107 -28.99 8.20 12.77
N ASN A 108 -28.64 7.48 13.83
CA ASN A 108 -27.28 7.35 14.31
C ASN A 108 -26.57 6.09 13.79
N SER A 109 -27.17 5.35 12.88
CA SER A 109 -26.60 4.14 12.32
C SER A 109 -25.52 4.47 11.30
N TYR A 110 -24.25 4.41 11.71
CA TYR A 110 -23.09 4.58 10.86
C TYR A 110 -23.17 3.73 9.59
N HIS A 111 -23.72 2.52 9.72
CA HIS A 111 -23.83 1.56 8.62
C HIS A 111 -24.66 2.11 7.45
N TYR A 112 -25.84 2.66 7.74
CA TYR A 112 -26.71 3.20 6.69
C TYR A 112 -26.12 4.46 6.04
N TRP A 113 -25.47 5.32 6.84
CA TRP A 113 -24.78 6.49 6.31
C TRP A 113 -23.64 6.09 5.36
N ARG A 114 -22.82 5.10 5.75
CA ARG A 114 -21.74 4.59 4.91
C ARG A 114 -22.27 4.02 3.59
N LEU A 115 -23.32 3.24 3.65
CA LEU A 115 -23.93 2.61 2.48
C LEU A 115 -24.60 3.63 1.56
N LEU A 116 -25.28 4.63 2.13
CA LEU A 116 -25.85 5.75 1.38
C LEU A 116 -24.76 6.54 0.64
N GLY A 117 -23.60 6.77 1.29
CA GLY A 117 -22.44 7.38 0.65
C GLY A 117 -21.95 6.58 -0.55
N LYS A 118 -21.82 5.26 -0.40
CA LYS A 118 -21.47 4.34 -1.48
C LYS A 118 -22.48 4.39 -2.63
N ALA A 119 -23.78 4.41 -2.32
CA ALA A 119 -24.82 4.47 -3.32
C ALA A 119 -24.82 5.82 -4.08
N TYR A 120 -24.59 6.93 -3.40
CA TYR A 120 -24.42 8.23 -4.06
C TYR A 120 -23.19 8.26 -4.96
N TYR A 121 -22.08 7.68 -4.53
CA TYR A 121 -20.87 7.61 -5.34
C TYR A 121 -21.14 6.88 -6.67
N PHE A 122 -21.65 5.65 -6.62
CA PHE A 122 -21.96 4.88 -7.82
C PHE A 122 -23.10 5.51 -8.67
N ASN A 123 -23.98 6.31 -8.06
CA ASN A 123 -25.00 7.09 -8.79
C ASN A 123 -24.46 8.41 -9.34
N ASN A 124 -23.13 8.57 -9.43
CA ASN A 124 -22.45 9.75 -9.96
C ASN A 124 -22.85 11.07 -9.26
N GLN A 125 -22.98 11.01 -7.93
CA GLN A 125 -23.27 12.16 -7.08
C GLN A 125 -22.17 12.38 -6.02
N PRO A 126 -20.91 12.69 -6.45
CA PRO A 126 -19.74 12.69 -5.57
C PRO A 126 -19.86 13.66 -4.39
N LYS A 127 -20.45 14.85 -4.59
CA LYS A 127 -20.65 15.82 -3.49
C LYS A 127 -21.55 15.28 -2.40
N LYS A 128 -22.65 14.58 -2.78
CA LYS A 128 -23.53 13.94 -1.80
C LYS A 128 -22.87 12.74 -1.14
N ALA A 129 -22.09 11.98 -1.88
CA ALA A 129 -21.32 10.87 -1.33
C ALA A 129 -20.36 11.34 -0.24
N ILE A 130 -19.55 12.37 -0.50
CA ILE A 130 -18.64 12.95 0.50
C ILE A 130 -19.42 13.43 1.74
N ALA A 131 -20.47 14.25 1.57
CA ALA A 131 -21.26 14.76 2.69
C ALA A 131 -21.84 13.62 3.54
N THR A 132 -22.30 12.55 2.89
CA THR A 132 -22.86 11.38 3.55
C THR A 132 -21.78 10.55 4.28
N TYR A 133 -20.61 10.36 3.68
CA TYR A 133 -19.50 9.69 4.33
C TYR A 133 -18.97 10.48 5.54
N LEU A 134 -18.88 11.82 5.43
CA LEU A 134 -18.53 12.66 6.57
C LEU A 134 -19.54 12.50 7.71
N LYS A 135 -20.84 12.36 7.40
CA LYS A 135 -21.85 12.05 8.41
C LYS A 135 -21.65 10.68 9.04
N ALA A 136 -21.27 9.66 8.25
CA ALA A 136 -20.93 8.35 8.80
C ALA A 136 -19.72 8.40 9.76
N ILE A 137 -18.71 9.24 9.47
CA ILE A 137 -17.54 9.45 10.32
C ILE A 137 -17.88 10.04 11.69
N GLU A 138 -18.91 10.88 11.80
CA GLU A 138 -19.36 11.39 13.09
C GLU A 138 -19.77 10.26 14.04
N PHE A 139 -20.33 9.16 13.51
CA PHE A 139 -20.75 8.00 14.30
C PHE A 139 -19.64 6.94 14.44
N ASN A 140 -18.78 6.79 13.46
CA ASN A 140 -17.62 5.89 13.51
C ASN A 140 -16.45 6.39 12.67
N SER A 141 -15.53 7.08 13.32
CA SER A 141 -14.30 7.60 12.67
C SER A 141 -13.20 6.53 12.46
N ARG A 142 -13.41 5.28 12.97
CA ARG A 142 -12.40 4.22 12.94
C ARG A 142 -12.54 3.27 11.75
N ASP A 143 -13.47 3.51 10.84
CA ASP A 143 -13.59 2.71 9.60
C ASP A 143 -12.66 3.27 8.52
N PRO A 144 -11.55 2.59 8.19
CA PRO A 144 -10.61 3.07 7.17
C PRO A 144 -11.23 3.12 5.77
N ILE A 145 -12.26 2.30 5.50
CA ILE A 145 -12.92 2.22 4.20
C ILE A 145 -13.60 3.55 3.85
N ILE A 146 -14.18 4.24 4.83
CA ILE A 146 -14.85 5.53 4.57
C ILE A 146 -13.81 6.60 4.20
N TRP A 147 -12.69 6.65 4.94
CA TRP A 147 -11.62 7.58 4.65
C TRP A 147 -11.04 7.36 3.26
N ASP A 148 -10.78 6.10 2.90
CA ASP A 148 -10.31 5.71 1.57
C ASP A 148 -11.34 6.07 0.48
N SER A 149 -12.64 5.80 0.70
CA SER A 149 -13.69 6.13 -0.27
C SER A 149 -13.80 7.64 -0.54
N ILE A 150 -13.63 8.48 0.47
CA ILE A 150 -13.61 9.94 0.28
C ILE A 150 -12.36 10.33 -0.52
N GLY A 151 -11.20 9.75 -0.19
CA GLY A 151 -9.95 9.97 -0.93
C GLY A 151 -10.10 9.63 -2.40
N LEU A 152 -10.67 8.47 -2.73
CA LEU A 152 -10.94 8.06 -4.12
C LEU A 152 -11.83 9.05 -4.87
N ILE A 153 -12.87 9.59 -4.22
CA ILE A 153 -13.73 10.60 -4.85
C ILE A 153 -12.95 11.88 -5.17
N TYR A 154 -12.08 12.33 -4.27
CA TYR A 154 -11.23 13.49 -4.53
C TYR A 154 -10.21 13.22 -5.64
N GLU A 155 -9.61 12.02 -5.65
CA GLU A 155 -8.65 11.58 -6.66
C GLU A 155 -9.27 11.57 -8.06
N GLU A 156 -10.44 10.95 -8.23
CA GLU A 156 -11.18 10.91 -9.49
C GLU A 156 -11.59 12.29 -10.01
N ASN A 157 -11.76 13.28 -9.11
CA ASN A 157 -12.01 14.67 -9.47
C ASN A 157 -10.73 15.49 -9.73
N GLY A 158 -9.55 14.86 -9.71
CA GLY A 158 -8.27 15.54 -9.90
C GLY A 158 -7.80 16.39 -8.72
N GLN A 159 -8.43 16.23 -7.57
CA GLN A 159 -8.12 16.95 -6.33
C GLN A 159 -7.14 16.12 -5.48
N HIS A 160 -5.95 15.90 -6.06
CA HIS A 160 -4.95 14.97 -5.52
C HIS A 160 -4.47 15.36 -4.11
N LYS A 161 -4.31 16.65 -3.84
CA LYS A 161 -3.85 17.13 -2.51
C LYS A 161 -4.85 16.83 -1.41
N GLU A 162 -6.13 17.04 -1.68
CA GLU A 162 -7.21 16.74 -0.75
C GLU A 162 -7.31 15.23 -0.52
N ALA A 163 -7.15 14.42 -1.57
CA ALA A 163 -7.14 12.96 -1.48
C ALA A 163 -6.06 12.43 -0.53
N LEU A 164 -4.85 13.02 -0.54
CA LEU A 164 -3.73 12.61 0.31
C LEU A 164 -4.09 12.59 1.80
N ASP A 165 -4.81 13.60 2.28
CA ASP A 165 -5.20 13.68 3.70
C ASP A 165 -6.13 12.53 4.11
N PHE A 166 -7.04 12.15 3.21
CA PHE A 166 -7.99 11.07 3.47
C PHE A 166 -7.32 9.69 3.39
N PHE A 167 -6.49 9.45 2.39
CA PHE A 167 -5.72 8.21 2.30
C PHE A 167 -4.75 8.05 3.47
N ALA A 168 -4.10 9.12 3.93
CA ALA A 168 -3.24 9.07 5.11
C ALA A 168 -3.99 8.63 6.37
N LYS A 169 -5.26 9.07 6.55
CA LYS A 169 -6.11 8.63 7.66
C LYS A 169 -6.49 7.15 7.53
N ALA A 170 -6.81 6.67 6.32
CA ALA A 170 -7.07 5.25 6.08
C ALA A 170 -5.85 4.37 6.42
N ILE A 171 -4.66 4.78 5.97
CA ILE A 171 -3.39 4.10 6.28
C ILE A 171 -3.10 4.10 7.77
N LYS A 172 -3.32 5.22 8.47
CA LYS A 172 -3.14 5.30 9.92
C LYS A 172 -3.99 4.29 10.67
N LEU A 173 -5.22 4.04 10.20
CA LEU A 173 -6.14 3.08 10.80
C LEU A 173 -5.83 1.63 10.40
N SER A 174 -5.32 1.41 9.19
CA SER A 174 -5.00 0.08 8.68
C SER A 174 -3.69 0.09 7.88
N PRO A 175 -2.52 0.16 8.54
CA PRO A 175 -1.22 0.38 7.89
C PRO A 175 -0.72 -0.83 7.06
N LYS A 176 -1.33 -1.99 7.23
CA LYS A 176 -1.00 -3.22 6.48
C LYS A 176 -1.86 -3.44 5.24
N ASN A 177 -2.83 -2.58 4.97
CA ASN A 177 -3.66 -2.71 3.77
C ASN A 177 -2.88 -2.18 2.55
N SER A 178 -2.51 -3.07 1.66
CA SER A 178 -1.74 -2.78 0.44
C SER A 178 -2.48 -1.82 -0.52
N GLY A 179 -3.82 -1.89 -0.56
CA GLY A 179 -4.66 -1.04 -1.40
C GLY A 179 -4.59 0.44 -1.01
N TYR A 180 -4.57 0.76 0.28
CA TYR A 180 -4.48 2.15 0.72
C TYR A 180 -3.12 2.78 0.39
N TRP A 181 -2.03 2.00 0.46
CA TRP A 181 -0.72 2.45 0.01
C TRP A 181 -0.67 2.64 -1.50
N PHE A 182 -1.41 1.82 -2.25
CA PHE A 182 -1.55 1.99 -3.68
C PHE A 182 -2.28 3.30 -4.01
N ASN A 183 -3.45 3.55 -3.41
CA ASN A 183 -4.28 4.73 -3.65
C ASN A 183 -3.55 6.04 -3.30
N ILE A 184 -2.80 6.08 -2.19
CA ILE A 184 -2.00 7.28 -1.86
C ILE A 184 -0.83 7.45 -2.84
N GLY A 185 -0.31 6.36 -3.42
CA GLY A 185 0.69 6.39 -4.47
C GLY A 185 0.16 7.09 -5.74
N ASP A 186 -1.06 6.78 -6.16
CA ASP A 186 -1.75 7.45 -7.27
C ASP A 186 -1.92 8.94 -7.00
N ALA A 187 -2.38 9.32 -5.80
CA ALA A 187 -2.55 10.71 -5.42
C ALA A 187 -1.22 11.49 -5.39
N TYR A 188 -0.14 10.89 -4.89
CA TYR A 188 1.20 11.50 -4.99
C TYR A 188 1.66 11.66 -6.44
N PHE A 189 1.35 10.68 -7.30
CA PHE A 189 1.67 10.77 -8.72
C PHE A 189 0.93 11.93 -9.40
N GLY A 190 -0.38 12.04 -9.17
CA GLY A 190 -1.22 13.13 -9.68
C GLY A 190 -0.76 14.51 -9.20
N ASP A 191 -0.28 14.60 -7.94
CA ASP A 191 0.30 15.85 -7.37
C ASP A 191 1.79 16.04 -7.76
N LYS A 192 2.34 15.23 -8.67
CA LYS A 192 3.73 15.28 -9.17
C LYS A 192 4.80 15.06 -8.09
N GLN A 193 4.45 14.47 -6.97
CA GLN A 193 5.37 14.07 -5.91
C GLN A 193 5.93 12.67 -6.20
N TYR A 194 6.64 12.50 -7.32
CA TYR A 194 7.03 11.20 -7.89
C TYR A 194 7.82 10.30 -6.92
N LYS A 195 8.72 10.87 -6.13
CA LYS A 195 9.45 10.12 -5.11
C LYS A 195 8.51 9.44 -4.11
N LYS A 196 7.58 10.20 -3.52
CA LYS A 196 6.61 9.68 -2.56
C LYS A 196 5.64 8.68 -3.19
N SER A 197 5.29 8.89 -4.45
CA SER A 197 4.50 7.94 -5.24
C SER A 197 5.22 6.58 -5.34
N ILE A 198 6.50 6.58 -5.74
CA ILE A 198 7.32 5.36 -5.82
C ILE A 198 7.40 4.67 -4.44
N GLU A 199 7.66 5.43 -3.36
CA GLU A 199 7.71 4.90 -2.00
C GLU A 199 6.40 4.22 -1.59
N ALA A 200 5.27 4.84 -1.88
CA ALA A 200 3.95 4.32 -1.56
C ALA A 200 3.63 3.04 -2.37
N TYR A 201 3.95 3.01 -3.67
CA TYR A 201 3.79 1.81 -4.49
C TYR A 201 4.70 0.67 -4.05
N LEU A 202 5.97 0.95 -3.72
CA LEU A 202 6.88 -0.07 -3.18
C LEU A 202 6.33 -0.66 -1.89
N LYS A 203 5.78 0.19 -1.01
CA LYS A 203 5.13 -0.28 0.23
C LYS A 203 3.89 -1.12 -0.05
N SER A 204 3.10 -0.73 -1.03
CA SER A 204 1.94 -1.49 -1.50
C SER A 204 2.35 -2.88 -2.01
N ILE A 205 3.43 -2.98 -2.80
CA ILE A 205 3.96 -4.27 -3.31
C ILE A 205 4.49 -5.13 -2.17
N GLU A 206 5.20 -4.53 -1.18
CA GLU A 206 5.73 -5.24 -0.02
C GLU A 206 4.62 -5.89 0.83
N LEU A 207 3.46 -5.23 0.94
CA LEU A 207 2.32 -5.67 1.75
C LEU A 207 1.35 -6.57 1.01
N GLU A 208 1.52 -6.75 -0.29
CA GLU A 208 0.61 -7.55 -1.11
C GLU A 208 1.00 -9.02 -1.08
N ASP A 209 0.04 -9.90 -0.89
CA ASP A 209 0.26 -11.35 -0.87
C ASP A 209 0.02 -11.99 -2.25
N GLU A 210 -0.88 -11.43 -3.06
CA GLU A 210 -1.20 -11.95 -4.39
C GLU A 210 -0.15 -11.58 -5.44
N GLU A 211 0.54 -12.58 -5.99
CA GLU A 211 1.62 -12.36 -6.97
C GLU A 211 1.13 -11.69 -8.27
N LEU A 212 -0.11 -11.98 -8.69
CA LEU A 212 -0.71 -11.32 -9.86
C LEU A 212 -0.85 -9.79 -9.64
N ILE A 213 -1.34 -9.38 -8.46
CA ILE A 213 -1.49 -7.97 -8.10
C ILE A 213 -0.13 -7.30 -7.96
N LYS A 214 0.86 -7.99 -7.34
CA LYS A 214 2.25 -7.49 -7.29
C LYS A 214 2.80 -7.19 -8.67
N ASN A 215 2.59 -8.09 -9.62
CA ASN A 215 3.10 -7.94 -10.99
C ASN A 215 2.40 -6.79 -11.73
N GLN A 216 1.11 -6.58 -11.52
CA GLN A 216 0.39 -5.42 -12.07
C GLN A 216 0.94 -4.10 -11.51
N ARG A 217 1.23 -4.03 -10.20
CA ARG A 217 1.80 -2.84 -9.55
C ARG A 217 3.24 -2.56 -10.01
N LYS A 218 4.05 -3.61 -10.23
CA LYS A 218 5.39 -3.45 -10.82
C LYS A 218 5.33 -2.89 -12.23
N LEU A 219 4.37 -3.34 -13.05
CA LEU A 219 4.14 -2.79 -14.39
C LEU A 219 3.75 -1.31 -14.33
N LEU A 220 2.91 -0.91 -13.38
CA LEU A 220 2.57 0.50 -13.19
C LEU A 220 3.80 1.34 -12.81
N LEU A 221 4.61 0.86 -11.87
CA LEU A 221 5.89 1.52 -11.52
C LEU A 221 6.77 1.73 -12.74
N LYS A 222 6.85 0.74 -13.63
CA LYS A 222 7.61 0.85 -14.88
C LYS A 222 7.09 1.96 -15.81
N HIS A 223 5.78 2.12 -15.91
CA HIS A 223 5.17 3.20 -16.71
C HIS A 223 5.49 4.60 -16.15
N ILE A 224 5.71 4.74 -14.85
CA ILE A 224 6.10 6.01 -14.22
C ILE A 224 7.63 6.18 -14.10
N GLY A 225 8.41 5.35 -14.80
CA GLY A 225 9.85 5.46 -14.90
C GLY A 225 10.65 4.71 -13.83
N PHE A 226 10.00 3.85 -13.03
CA PHE A 226 10.68 2.99 -12.06
C PHE A 226 10.47 1.51 -12.41
N ASP A 227 11.51 0.86 -12.91
CA ASP A 227 11.48 -0.60 -13.14
C ASP A 227 11.91 -1.35 -11.87
N TYR A 228 10.98 -2.12 -11.29
CA TYR A 228 11.22 -2.88 -10.06
C TYR A 228 12.32 -3.93 -10.20
N ASP A 229 12.50 -4.45 -11.41
CA ASP A 229 13.46 -5.51 -11.71
C ASP A 229 14.75 -4.96 -12.37
N ASP A 230 14.89 -3.62 -12.45
CA ASP A 230 16.10 -2.96 -12.94
C ASP A 230 16.95 -2.36 -11.82
N ALA A 231 18.24 -2.68 -11.84
CA ALA A 231 19.21 -2.22 -10.85
C ALA A 231 19.36 -0.68 -10.82
N SER A 232 19.28 -0.02 -11.97
CA SER A 232 19.48 1.44 -12.07
C SER A 232 18.32 2.22 -11.44
N SER A 233 17.11 1.69 -11.51
CA SER A 233 15.92 2.25 -10.85
C SER A 233 16.12 2.28 -9.33
N TRP A 234 16.59 1.19 -8.75
CA TRP A 234 16.90 1.11 -7.32
C TRP A 234 18.08 1.99 -6.90
N LEU A 235 19.09 2.14 -7.76
CA LEU A 235 20.17 3.09 -7.52
C LEU A 235 19.64 4.53 -7.49
N THR A 236 18.78 4.87 -8.42
CA THR A 236 18.18 6.23 -8.51
C THR A 236 17.37 6.57 -7.26
N ILE A 237 16.46 5.71 -6.82
CA ILE A 237 15.69 5.99 -5.60
C ILE A 237 16.58 5.98 -4.36
N GLY A 238 17.62 5.14 -4.32
CA GLY A 238 18.63 5.16 -3.26
C GLY A 238 19.36 6.49 -3.17
N LYS A 239 19.70 7.13 -4.31
CA LYS A 239 20.29 8.47 -4.34
C LYS A 239 19.33 9.54 -3.82
N TYR A 240 18.03 9.46 -4.12
CA TYR A 240 17.02 10.36 -3.54
C TYR A 240 16.98 10.26 -2.01
N TYR A 241 16.94 9.02 -1.46
CA TYR A 241 17.01 8.82 -0.02
C TYR A 241 18.31 9.35 0.60
N TYR A 242 19.42 9.25 -0.14
CA TYR A 242 20.71 9.75 0.33
C TYR A 242 20.69 11.28 0.48
N MET A 243 20.11 12.00 -0.48
CA MET A 243 19.92 13.46 -0.41
C MET A 243 19.06 13.88 0.79
N ASP A 244 18.07 13.08 1.14
CA ASP A 244 17.19 13.31 2.30
C ASP A 244 17.80 12.80 3.62
N LYS A 245 19.02 12.26 3.58
CA LYS A 245 19.73 11.70 4.74
C LYS A 245 19.03 10.49 5.38
N GLU A 246 18.20 9.80 4.62
CA GLU A 246 17.49 8.60 5.06
C GLU A 246 18.34 7.34 4.86
N TYR A 247 19.50 7.27 5.53
CA TYR A 247 20.56 6.30 5.27
C TYR A 247 20.15 4.82 5.37
N LYS A 248 19.15 4.49 6.23
CA LYS A 248 18.63 3.10 6.29
C LYS A 248 17.90 2.71 5.00
N ASN A 249 17.14 3.65 4.42
CA ASN A 249 16.46 3.43 3.15
C ASN A 249 17.44 3.37 1.98
N VAL A 250 18.51 4.18 2.01
CA VAL A 250 19.62 4.08 1.04
C VAL A 250 20.16 2.65 1.00
N ILE A 251 20.54 2.13 2.15
CA ILE A 251 21.11 0.77 2.27
C ILE A 251 20.14 -0.26 1.70
N LYS A 252 18.87 -0.21 2.07
CA LYS A 252 17.83 -1.13 1.57
C LYS A 252 17.72 -1.09 0.05
N CYS A 253 17.63 0.10 -0.54
CA CYS A 253 17.51 0.27 -1.99
C CYS A 253 18.76 -0.17 -2.75
N LEU A 254 19.94 0.20 -2.27
CA LEU A 254 21.19 -0.11 -2.97
C LEU A 254 21.59 -1.59 -2.81
N LEU A 255 21.26 -2.24 -1.71
CA LEU A 255 21.39 -3.69 -1.61
C LEU A 255 20.46 -4.40 -2.60
N LYS A 256 19.24 -3.89 -2.83
CA LYS A 256 18.34 -4.41 -3.86
C LYS A 256 18.91 -4.18 -5.26
N SER A 257 19.46 -2.99 -5.54
CA SER A 257 20.19 -2.71 -6.78
C SER A 257 21.32 -3.73 -7.01
N SER A 258 22.14 -3.98 -5.99
CA SER A 258 23.23 -4.95 -6.05
C SER A 258 22.75 -6.39 -6.34
N GLN A 259 21.64 -6.83 -5.73
CA GLN A 259 21.02 -8.14 -6.00
C GLN A 259 20.56 -8.29 -7.45
N LEU A 260 20.22 -7.19 -8.10
CA LEU A 260 19.80 -7.13 -9.52
C LEU A 260 20.99 -6.88 -10.47
N GLY A 261 22.22 -7.01 -9.99
CA GLY A 261 23.43 -6.85 -10.79
C GLY A 261 24.02 -5.44 -10.82
N GLY A 262 23.47 -4.49 -10.08
CA GLY A 262 23.96 -3.11 -9.95
C GLY A 262 25.21 -2.97 -9.08
N ASN A 263 26.21 -3.82 -9.31
CA ASN A 263 27.48 -3.86 -8.55
C ASN A 263 28.48 -2.84 -9.10
N ASN A 264 28.14 -1.57 -9.07
CA ASN A 264 29.01 -0.48 -9.53
C ASN A 264 29.61 0.30 -8.35
N PHE A 265 30.58 1.16 -8.67
CA PHE A 265 31.28 2.00 -7.70
C PHE A 265 30.31 2.84 -6.86
N GLU A 266 29.35 3.50 -7.49
CA GLU A 266 28.39 4.39 -6.81
C GLU A 266 27.53 3.63 -5.77
N THR A 267 27.08 2.42 -6.10
CA THR A 267 26.32 1.57 -5.18
C THR A 267 27.10 1.35 -3.89
N TRP A 268 28.34 0.94 -3.97
CA TRP A 268 29.17 0.64 -2.80
C TRP A 268 29.60 1.90 -2.05
N TYR A 269 29.88 2.98 -2.77
CA TYR A 269 30.21 4.28 -2.19
C TYR A 269 29.07 4.81 -1.31
N TYR A 270 27.83 4.85 -1.83
CA TYR A 270 26.70 5.35 -1.06
C TYR A 270 26.27 4.42 0.08
N ILE A 271 26.41 3.10 -0.07
CA ILE A 271 26.17 2.16 1.05
C ILE A 271 27.22 2.41 2.14
N GLY A 272 28.50 2.50 1.78
CA GLY A 272 29.59 2.77 2.71
C GLY A 272 29.38 4.08 3.48
N ASN A 273 29.09 5.17 2.78
CA ASN A 273 28.78 6.47 3.39
C ASN A 273 27.57 6.37 4.32
N SER A 274 26.52 5.66 3.92
CA SER A 274 25.31 5.50 4.74
C SER A 274 25.60 4.80 6.06
N TYR A 275 26.39 3.73 6.04
CA TYR A 275 26.84 3.06 7.25
C TYR A 275 27.76 3.95 8.09
N LEU A 276 28.64 4.74 7.45
CA LEU A 276 29.51 5.68 8.14
C LEU A 276 28.71 6.76 8.89
N TYR A 277 27.68 7.34 8.24
CA TYR A 277 26.75 8.28 8.91
C TYR A 277 25.94 7.66 10.02
N LEU A 278 25.59 6.38 9.90
CA LEU A 278 24.92 5.61 10.95
C LEU A 278 25.89 5.16 12.05
N LYS A 279 27.19 5.48 11.95
CA LYS A 279 28.27 5.10 12.86
C LYS A 279 28.54 3.59 12.92
N ASP A 280 28.09 2.85 11.92
CA ASP A 280 28.42 1.42 11.74
C ASP A 280 29.69 1.30 10.91
N TYR A 281 30.82 1.57 11.55
CA TYR A 281 32.10 1.67 10.87
C TYR A 281 32.57 0.35 10.27
N SER A 282 32.21 -0.77 10.88
CA SER A 282 32.60 -2.10 10.41
C SER A 282 31.92 -2.42 9.06
N ASN A 283 30.62 -2.16 8.94
CA ASN A 283 29.93 -2.32 7.69
C ASN A 283 30.39 -1.27 6.65
N ALA A 284 30.64 -0.03 7.06
CA ALA A 284 31.18 0.99 6.16
C ALA A 284 32.49 0.52 5.50
N ILE A 285 33.44 -0.03 6.29
CA ILE A 285 34.70 -0.58 5.82
C ILE A 285 34.46 -1.66 4.76
N ASN A 286 33.62 -2.65 5.07
CA ASN A 286 33.33 -3.76 4.16
C ASN A 286 32.80 -3.29 2.79
N TYR A 287 31.92 -2.28 2.77
CA TYR A 287 31.35 -1.76 1.53
C TYR A 287 32.31 -0.82 0.79
N TYR A 288 33.14 -0.05 1.50
CA TYR A 288 34.21 0.72 0.84
C TYR A 288 35.24 -0.17 0.19
N GLU A 289 35.59 -1.31 0.77
CA GLU A 289 36.51 -2.29 0.13
C GLU A 289 35.99 -2.72 -1.24
N LYS A 290 34.69 -3.07 -1.35
CA LYS A 290 34.08 -3.39 -2.63
C LYS A 290 34.13 -2.22 -3.64
N GLY A 291 33.93 -1.00 -3.18
CA GLY A 291 34.05 0.19 -4.02
C GLY A 291 35.48 0.45 -4.48
N ILE A 292 36.48 0.26 -3.58
CA ILE A 292 37.91 0.43 -3.86
C ILE A 292 38.42 -0.65 -4.85
N GLU A 293 37.86 -1.86 -4.80
CA GLU A 293 38.16 -2.91 -5.79
C GLU A 293 37.79 -2.49 -7.22
N ILE A 294 36.66 -1.76 -7.36
CA ILE A 294 36.19 -1.26 -8.66
C ILE A 294 36.95 0.00 -9.09
N ASN A 295 37.13 0.95 -8.17
CA ASN A 295 37.86 2.19 -8.44
C ASN A 295 38.80 2.52 -7.27
N SER A 296 40.07 2.09 -7.40
CA SER A 296 41.09 2.31 -6.39
C SER A 296 41.66 3.74 -6.37
N ASN A 297 41.26 4.60 -7.33
CA ASN A 297 41.81 5.93 -7.54
C ASN A 297 40.82 7.06 -7.22
N ASP A 298 39.75 6.75 -6.52
CA ASP A 298 38.85 7.77 -6.02
C ASP A 298 39.28 8.29 -4.65
N CYS A 299 39.46 9.61 -4.57
CA CYS A 299 40.01 10.27 -3.38
C CYS A 299 39.04 10.25 -2.21
N ASP A 300 37.75 10.38 -2.49
CA ASP A 300 36.70 10.51 -1.48
C ASP A 300 36.45 9.17 -0.77
N ILE A 301 36.39 8.08 -1.52
CA ILE A 301 36.21 6.76 -0.91
C ILE A 301 37.40 6.37 -0.05
N LEU A 302 38.62 6.70 -0.51
CA LEU A 302 39.89 6.43 0.26
C LEU A 302 39.90 7.28 1.55
N ASN A 303 39.48 8.54 1.49
CA ASN A 303 39.31 9.37 2.68
C ASN A 303 38.29 8.78 3.66
N ASN A 304 37.12 8.46 3.18
CA ASN A 304 36.01 7.98 4.02
C ASN A 304 36.30 6.61 4.62
N TYR A 305 36.99 5.75 3.86
CA TYR A 305 37.51 4.48 4.35
C TYR A 305 38.55 4.71 5.45
N GLY A 306 39.47 5.66 5.27
CA GLY A 306 40.43 6.07 6.29
C GLY A 306 39.75 6.59 7.56
N VAL A 307 38.68 7.38 7.42
CA VAL A 307 37.88 7.83 8.57
C VAL A 307 37.26 6.64 9.30
N ALA A 308 36.62 5.71 8.57
CA ALA A 308 36.04 4.52 9.17
C ALA A 308 37.05 3.66 9.94
N LEU A 309 38.26 3.45 9.36
CA LEU A 309 39.37 2.74 10.02
C LEU A 309 39.82 3.43 11.31
N ALA A 310 39.98 4.76 11.28
CA ALA A 310 40.35 5.53 12.46
C ALA A 310 39.33 5.43 13.59
N LYS A 311 38.05 5.46 13.24
CA LYS A 311 36.92 5.31 14.20
C LYS A 311 36.88 3.94 14.90
N ILE A 312 37.47 2.90 14.31
CA ILE A 312 37.65 1.59 14.95
C ILE A 312 39.10 1.40 15.49
N ASN A 313 39.83 2.50 15.70
CA ASN A 313 41.19 2.55 16.25
C ASN A 313 42.29 1.90 15.40
N LYS A 314 42.08 1.71 14.09
CA LYS A 314 43.08 1.24 13.14
C LYS A 314 43.89 2.41 12.55
N ILE A 315 44.61 3.13 13.43
CA ILE A 315 45.20 4.43 13.12
C ILE A 315 46.26 4.35 12.00
N GLU A 316 47.14 3.37 12.02
CA GLU A 316 48.22 3.26 11.01
C GLU A 316 47.65 2.88 9.63
N GLU A 317 46.62 2.04 9.59
CA GLU A 317 45.91 1.74 8.36
C GLU A 317 45.23 3.00 7.80
N ALA A 318 44.54 3.76 8.65
CA ALA A 318 43.89 5.03 8.27
C ALA A 318 44.92 6.01 7.64
N LYS A 319 46.06 6.21 8.26
CA LYS A 319 47.18 7.04 7.71
C LYS A 319 47.62 6.60 6.33
N LYS A 320 47.69 5.27 6.11
CA LYS A 320 48.08 4.72 4.81
C LYS A 320 47.07 5.14 3.73
N TYR A 321 45.79 5.05 4.00
CA TYR A 321 44.73 5.41 3.03
C TYR A 321 44.59 6.91 2.82
N PHE A 322 44.75 7.75 3.85
CA PHE A 322 44.85 9.20 3.67
C PHE A 322 46.04 9.61 2.83
N LYS A 323 47.21 8.99 3.04
CA LYS A 323 48.40 9.22 2.19
C LYS A 323 48.15 8.77 0.74
N LYS A 324 47.42 7.65 0.53
CA LYS A 324 47.04 7.19 -0.80
C LYS A 324 46.13 8.21 -1.48
N ALA A 325 45.13 8.73 -0.78
CA ALA A 325 44.26 9.79 -1.28
C ALA A 325 45.02 11.07 -1.66
N LEU A 326 45.98 11.52 -0.84
CA LEU A 326 46.83 12.67 -1.19
C LEU A 326 47.77 12.46 -2.36
N LYS A 327 48.20 11.21 -2.66
CA LYS A 327 48.95 10.91 -3.88
C LYS A 327 48.11 11.13 -5.14
N ILE A 328 46.80 10.88 -5.05
CA ILE A 328 45.85 11.08 -6.15
C ILE A 328 45.53 12.58 -6.30
N ASN A 329 45.23 13.25 -5.21
CA ASN A 329 44.94 14.70 -5.19
C ASN A 329 45.71 15.37 -4.02
N SER A 330 46.92 15.85 -4.33
CA SER A 330 47.78 16.50 -3.35
C SER A 330 47.23 17.81 -2.74
N LYS A 331 46.21 18.39 -3.35
CA LYS A 331 45.51 19.62 -2.89
C LYS A 331 44.25 19.37 -2.10
N HIS A 332 43.87 18.12 -1.87
CA HIS A 332 42.62 17.74 -1.22
C HIS A 332 42.58 18.22 0.26
N LYS A 333 41.79 19.25 0.52
CA LYS A 333 41.76 19.94 1.81
C LYS A 333 41.29 19.04 2.96
N THR A 334 40.20 18.30 2.75
CA THR A 334 39.62 17.40 3.76
C THR A 334 40.59 16.31 4.17
N VAL A 335 41.28 15.70 3.21
CA VAL A 335 42.27 14.65 3.52
C VAL A 335 43.43 15.21 4.31
N LYS A 336 43.97 16.41 3.95
CA LYS A 336 45.02 17.07 4.74
C LYS A 336 44.56 17.33 6.17
N TYR A 337 43.37 17.93 6.33
CA TYR A 337 42.79 18.19 7.64
C TYR A 337 42.64 16.89 8.46
N ASN A 338 42.20 15.79 7.84
CA ASN A 338 42.04 14.51 8.52
C ASN A 338 43.42 13.92 8.97
N ILE A 339 44.45 14.08 8.18
CA ILE A 339 45.81 13.66 8.59
C ILE A 339 46.30 14.48 9.80
N ASP A 340 46.08 15.80 9.80
CA ASP A 340 46.52 16.65 10.91
C ASP A 340 45.74 16.32 12.20
N ASN A 341 44.44 16.10 12.12
CA ASN A 341 43.65 15.64 13.25
C ASN A 341 44.09 14.27 13.77
N LEU A 342 44.39 13.35 12.86
CA LEU A 342 44.86 12.02 13.24
C LEU A 342 46.25 12.06 13.91
N ASN A 343 47.14 12.95 13.46
CA ASN A 343 48.45 13.17 14.07
C ASN A 343 48.32 13.77 15.49
N SER A 344 47.30 14.60 15.74
CA SER A 344 47.00 15.13 17.07
C SER A 344 46.05 14.22 17.91
N LEU A 345 45.81 12.99 17.45
CA LEU A 345 44.88 12.02 18.06
C LEU A 345 43.44 12.52 18.22
N ASN A 346 43.03 13.52 17.44
CA ASN A 346 41.69 14.04 17.41
C ASN A 346 40.80 13.23 16.44
N ILE A 347 40.43 12.02 16.83
CA ILE A 347 39.65 11.11 15.98
C ILE A 347 38.22 11.63 15.78
N GLU A 348 37.65 12.37 16.73
CA GLU A 348 36.31 12.96 16.63
C GLU A 348 36.25 14.09 15.60
N GLY A 349 37.36 14.78 15.36
CA GLY A 349 37.46 15.86 14.37
C GLY A 349 37.64 15.43 12.93
N LEU A 350 37.55 14.14 12.62
CA LEU A 350 37.69 13.65 11.23
C LEU A 350 36.44 13.93 10.38
N PHE A 351 36.66 14.44 9.19
CA PHE A 351 35.59 14.80 8.24
C PHE A 351 35.43 13.77 7.13
N ILE A 352 34.15 13.52 6.82
CA ILE A 352 33.70 12.74 5.66
C ILE A 352 33.69 13.66 4.44
N GLU A 353 34.21 13.19 3.32
CA GLU A 353 34.06 13.88 2.05
C GLU A 353 32.87 13.29 1.28
N ASP A 354 32.02 14.16 0.75
CA ASP A 354 30.80 13.79 0.04
C ASP A 354 30.58 14.69 -1.19
N SER A 355 31.60 14.71 -2.06
CA SER A 355 31.56 15.49 -3.29
C SER A 355 30.46 15.01 -4.24
N MET A 356 30.13 13.72 -4.23
CA MET A 356 29.05 13.17 -5.04
C MET A 356 27.67 13.63 -4.56
N ALA A 357 27.43 13.81 -3.27
CA ALA A 357 26.17 14.39 -2.77
C ALA A 357 26.01 15.86 -3.21
N ASN A 358 27.09 16.61 -3.27
CA ASN A 358 27.06 17.98 -3.76
C ASN A 358 26.78 18.03 -5.27
N LEU A 359 27.33 17.11 -6.06
CA LEU A 359 27.06 16.98 -7.49
C LEU A 359 25.60 16.59 -7.76
N LEU A 360 25.04 15.64 -7.01
CA LEU A 360 23.64 15.22 -7.12
C LEU A 360 22.67 16.39 -6.90
N LYS A 361 22.91 17.23 -5.90
CA LYS A 361 22.09 18.43 -5.65
C LYS A 361 22.08 19.40 -6.83
N THR A 362 23.17 19.47 -7.59
CA THR A 362 23.30 20.35 -8.75
C THR A 362 22.60 19.78 -10.00
N ILE A 363 22.53 18.47 -10.14
CA ILE A 363 21.97 17.78 -11.32
C ILE A 363 20.44 17.55 -11.19
N MET A 364 19.94 17.44 -9.97
CA MET A 364 18.54 17.09 -9.68
C MET A 364 17.64 18.29 -9.33
N ILE A 365 18.17 19.50 -9.37
CA ILE A 365 17.43 20.78 -9.35
C ILE A 365 17.08 21.18 -10.79
#